data_85401c30eb1f12245711acf425b8fdaa
#
_entry.id   85401c30eb1f12245711acf425b8fdaa
#
_cell.length_a   1.000
_cell.length_b   1.000
_cell.length_c   1.000
_cell.angle_alpha   90.00
_cell.angle_beta   90.00
_cell.angle_gamma   90.00
#
_symmetry.space_group_name_H-M   'P 1'
#
loop_
_entity.id
_entity.type
_entity.pdbx_description
1 polymer ?
#
loop_
_entity_poly.entity_id
_entity_poly.type
_entity_poly.pdbx_seq_one_letter_code
_entity_poly.pdbx_strand_id
1 'polypeptide(L)'
;SGDLYKVGIDTERYEFFTKNAYIFNKEKNTNLALILSTTLHNQDATYGRKLYNVDQTNVYASLMFETEFNPQNSFSAGLSFNYDAYDQHYRLENTTDNPLKAFEKEAVPGAYVQYTLNLNDKWMVMAGLRGDYSNEHGFFVTPRAHLKYNPNDYVNFRLSAGKGYRTNHVLAENNYLLSSSRKVEIAKNLDMEEAWNYGASVSTYIPIFGKTLNVNAEYYYTDFLKQVIVDMDSNPHEVAFYNLDGRSYSHVFQVEASYPFFKGFTLTGAYRLTDAKTTYKGERMEKPLTSKYKGLLTASYQTPLGIWQFDATLQLNGGG
;
A
#
# COMPACT_ATOMS: atom_id res chain seq x y z
N SER A 1 -46.63 -1.77 -2.15
CA SER A 1 -45.68 -1.03 -2.99
C SER A 1 -44.27 -1.40 -2.55
N GLY A 2 -43.64 -2.33 -3.25
CA GLY A 2 -42.28 -2.72 -2.91
C GLY A 2 -41.32 -1.57 -3.22
N ASP A 3 -40.62 -1.08 -2.21
CA ASP A 3 -39.49 -0.21 -2.43
C ASP A 3 -38.42 -1.01 -3.22
N LEU A 4 -38.18 -0.58 -4.44
CA LEU A 4 -37.16 -1.17 -5.27
C LEU A 4 -35.80 -0.95 -4.62
N TYR A 5 -35.03 -2.03 -4.48
CA TYR A 5 -33.63 -1.95 -4.04
C TYR A 5 -32.85 -1.13 -5.07
N LYS A 6 -32.29 0.00 -4.62
CA LYS A 6 -31.48 0.88 -5.48
C LYS A 6 -30.10 1.04 -4.89
N VAL A 7 -29.09 1.04 -5.74
CA VAL A 7 -27.70 1.40 -5.42
C VAL A 7 -27.38 2.71 -6.09
N GLY A 8 -26.93 3.68 -5.31
CA GLY A 8 -26.51 4.98 -5.81
C GLY A 8 -25.23 5.41 -5.10
N ILE A 9 -24.25 5.89 -5.86
CA ILE A 9 -22.99 6.42 -5.30
C ILE A 9 -22.70 7.74 -6.02
N ASP A 10 -22.67 8.84 -5.24
CA ASP A 10 -22.27 10.16 -5.70
C ASP A 10 -20.98 10.57 -4.99
N THR A 11 -20.01 11.03 -5.76
CA THR A 11 -18.68 11.38 -5.25
C THR A 11 -18.24 12.74 -5.79
N GLU A 12 -17.75 13.59 -4.88
CA GLU A 12 -17.08 14.86 -5.24
C GLU A 12 -15.72 14.91 -4.54
N ARG A 13 -14.68 15.37 -5.25
CA ARG A 13 -13.33 15.47 -4.73
C ARG A 13 -12.64 16.74 -5.21
N TYR A 14 -12.05 17.48 -4.26
CA TYR A 14 -11.24 18.67 -4.52
C TYR A 14 -9.87 18.48 -3.94
N GLU A 15 -8.83 18.77 -4.70
CA GLU A 15 -7.44 18.63 -4.26
C GLU A 15 -6.69 19.94 -4.51
N PHE A 16 -5.89 20.34 -3.51
CA PHE A 16 -4.94 21.44 -3.60
C PHE A 16 -3.57 20.92 -3.21
N PHE A 17 -2.57 21.23 -4.01
CA PHE A 17 -1.20 20.78 -3.78
C PHE A 17 -0.21 21.89 -4.12
N THR A 18 0.76 22.14 -3.23
CA THR A 18 1.89 22.99 -3.52
C THR A 18 3.19 22.34 -3.06
N LYS A 19 4.24 22.53 -3.82
CA LYS A 19 5.60 22.12 -3.47
C LYS A 19 6.56 23.27 -3.75
N ASN A 20 7.31 23.69 -2.72
CA ASN A 20 8.32 24.73 -2.81
C ASN A 20 9.65 24.16 -2.34
N ALA A 21 10.70 24.35 -3.10
CA ALA A 21 12.04 23.91 -2.76
C ALA A 21 13.02 25.08 -2.81
N TYR A 22 13.92 25.10 -1.84
CA TYR A 22 15.01 26.08 -1.76
C TYR A 22 16.34 25.36 -1.69
N ILE A 23 17.26 25.70 -2.58
CA ILE A 23 18.60 25.08 -2.68
C ILE A 23 19.63 26.02 -2.03
N PHE A 24 20.20 25.58 -0.90
CA PHE A 24 21.24 26.35 -0.18
C PHE A 24 22.64 26.15 -0.76
N ASN A 25 22.95 24.92 -1.23
CA ASN A 25 24.25 24.56 -1.77
C ASN A 25 24.08 23.50 -2.86
N LYS A 26 24.40 23.87 -4.10
CA LYS A 26 24.26 22.97 -5.25
C LYS A 26 25.29 21.84 -5.26
N GLU A 27 26.51 22.09 -4.77
CA GLU A 27 27.58 21.08 -4.76
C GLU A 27 27.28 19.95 -3.79
N LYS A 28 26.66 20.26 -2.65
CA LYS A 28 26.27 19.29 -1.62
C LYS A 28 24.81 18.88 -1.69
N ASN A 29 24.08 19.30 -2.73
CA ASN A 29 22.64 19.09 -2.82
C ASN A 29 21.89 19.44 -1.53
N THR A 30 22.35 20.50 -0.83
CA THR A 30 21.71 20.96 0.40
C THR A 30 20.47 21.75 0.05
N ASN A 31 19.33 21.23 0.41
CA ASN A 31 18.05 21.83 0.07
C ASN A 31 17.01 21.64 1.17
N LEU A 32 15.99 22.49 1.12
CA LEU A 32 14.83 22.43 1.99
C LEU A 32 13.57 22.44 1.10
N ALA A 33 12.67 21.50 1.30
CA ALA A 33 11.43 21.41 0.56
C ALA A 33 10.23 21.48 1.49
N LEU A 34 9.23 22.27 1.11
CA LEU A 34 7.94 22.35 1.80
C LEU A 34 6.86 21.81 0.87
N ILE A 35 6.09 20.84 1.35
CA ILE A 35 4.94 20.27 0.65
C ILE A 35 3.70 20.57 1.48
N LEU A 36 2.67 21.14 0.84
CA LEU A 36 1.36 21.36 1.44
C LEU A 36 0.31 20.70 0.52
N SER A 37 -0.58 19.93 1.10
CA SER A 37 -1.66 19.25 0.37
C SER A 37 -2.94 19.33 1.17
N THR A 38 -4.05 19.59 0.49
CA THR A 38 -5.39 19.55 1.08
C THR A 38 -6.31 18.79 0.14
N THR A 39 -7.03 17.81 0.67
CA THR A 39 -8.02 17.04 -0.06
C THR A 39 -9.36 17.15 0.66
N LEU A 40 -10.40 17.51 -0.07
CA LEU A 40 -11.79 17.47 0.37
C LEU A 40 -12.52 16.43 -0.47
N HIS A 41 -13.11 15.44 0.18
CA HIS A 41 -13.81 14.35 -0.48
C HIS A 41 -15.19 14.16 0.15
N ASN A 42 -16.21 14.18 -0.68
CA ASN A 42 -17.58 13.88 -0.28
C ASN A 42 -18.04 12.63 -1.03
N GLN A 43 -18.61 11.70 -0.31
CA GLN A 43 -19.21 10.51 -0.89
C GLN A 43 -20.55 10.23 -0.24
N ASP A 44 -21.59 10.10 -1.05
CA ASP A 44 -22.91 9.67 -0.66
C ASP A 44 -23.20 8.31 -1.31
N ALA A 45 -23.32 7.27 -0.50
CA ALA A 45 -23.57 5.91 -0.95
C ALA A 45 -24.87 5.36 -0.36
N THR A 46 -25.73 4.82 -1.20
CA THR A 46 -27.00 4.23 -0.82
C THR A 46 -27.13 2.82 -1.37
N TYR A 47 -27.51 1.86 -0.51
CA TYR A 47 -27.69 0.46 -0.84
C TYR A 47 -29.04 -0.01 -0.32
N GLY A 48 -30.12 0.23 -1.08
CA GLY A 48 -31.48 0.04 -0.57
C GLY A 48 -31.78 1.02 0.55
N ARG A 49 -32.04 0.52 1.76
CA ARG A 49 -32.24 1.33 2.97
C ARG A 49 -30.99 1.59 3.77
N LYS A 50 -29.90 0.87 3.51
CA LYS A 50 -28.58 1.13 4.08
C LYS A 50 -27.96 2.35 3.39
N LEU A 51 -27.26 3.16 4.15
CA LEU A 51 -26.55 4.31 3.61
C LEU A 51 -25.24 4.55 4.34
N TYR A 52 -24.30 5.14 3.64
CA TYR A 52 -23.05 5.68 4.16
C TYR A 52 -22.70 6.96 3.43
N ASN A 53 -22.79 8.08 4.13
CA ASN A 53 -22.42 9.39 3.63
C ASN A 53 -21.21 9.88 4.42
N VAL A 54 -20.18 10.35 3.74
CA VAL A 54 -18.96 10.83 4.38
C VAL A 54 -18.47 12.12 3.74
N ASP A 55 -18.10 13.08 4.59
CA ASP A 55 -17.28 14.22 4.26
C ASP A 55 -15.89 13.97 4.84
N GLN A 56 -14.92 13.78 3.98
CA GLN A 56 -13.53 13.53 4.35
C GLN A 56 -12.69 14.75 4.06
N THR A 57 -11.91 15.18 5.05
CA THR A 57 -10.92 16.24 4.92
C THR A 57 -9.56 15.68 5.25
N ASN A 58 -8.59 15.88 4.36
CA ASN A 58 -7.18 15.58 4.63
C ASN A 58 -6.36 16.84 4.44
N VAL A 59 -5.51 17.14 5.43
CA VAL A 59 -4.50 18.20 5.35
C VAL A 59 -3.16 17.57 5.64
N TYR A 60 -2.21 17.72 4.75
CA TYR A 60 -0.85 17.21 4.87
C TYR A 60 0.16 18.32 4.68
N ALA A 61 1.14 18.39 5.57
CA ALA A 61 2.27 19.30 5.47
C ALA A 61 3.56 18.53 5.74
N SER A 62 4.59 18.78 4.95
CA SER A 62 5.90 18.16 5.13
C SER A 62 7.01 19.15 4.86
N LEU A 63 7.97 19.23 5.77
CA LEU A 63 9.20 20.00 5.63
C LEU A 63 10.36 19.02 5.60
N MET A 64 11.11 18.98 4.49
CA MET A 64 12.19 18.02 4.26
C MET A 64 13.50 18.74 4.03
N PHE A 65 14.53 18.36 4.79
CA PHE A 65 15.89 18.79 4.63
C PHE A 65 16.74 17.66 4.08
N GLU A 66 17.56 17.94 3.06
CA GLU A 66 18.48 16.99 2.45
C GLU A 66 19.85 17.62 2.28
N THR A 67 20.90 16.85 2.50
CA THR A 67 22.28 17.25 2.23
C THR A 67 23.17 16.06 1.94
N GLU A 68 24.20 16.26 1.12
CA GLU A 68 25.29 15.33 0.91
C GLU A 68 26.53 15.84 1.66
N PHE A 69 27.01 15.09 2.64
CA PHE A 69 28.27 15.44 3.34
C PHE A 69 29.46 15.25 2.42
N ASN A 70 29.41 14.23 1.58
CA ASN A 70 30.36 13.91 0.53
C ASN A 70 29.66 12.98 -0.49
N PRO A 71 30.28 12.57 -1.61
CA PRO A 71 29.63 11.70 -2.59
C PRO A 71 29.16 10.34 -2.03
N GLN A 72 29.76 9.87 -0.94
CA GLN A 72 29.42 8.59 -0.32
C GLN A 72 28.33 8.70 0.74
N ASN A 73 28.18 9.87 1.39
CA ASN A 73 27.31 10.03 2.53
C ASN A 73 26.27 11.12 2.31
N SER A 74 25.00 10.79 2.45
CA SER A 74 23.90 11.73 2.40
C SER A 74 22.99 11.59 3.61
N PHE A 75 22.34 12.68 3.98
CA PHE A 75 21.47 12.75 5.14
C PHE A 75 20.19 13.47 4.77
N SER A 76 19.07 12.98 5.29
CA SER A 76 17.76 13.59 5.15
C SER A 76 17.07 13.61 6.51
N ALA A 77 16.38 14.71 6.80
CA ALA A 77 15.56 14.84 8.01
C ALA A 77 14.31 15.64 7.67
N GLY A 78 13.24 15.40 8.38
CA GLY A 78 12.01 16.11 8.11
C GLY A 78 11.03 16.10 9.24
N LEU A 79 10.09 17.03 9.13
CA LEU A 79 8.90 17.13 9.98
C LEU A 79 7.68 16.97 9.09
N SER A 80 6.64 16.36 9.63
CA SER A 80 5.39 16.19 8.91
C SER A 80 4.21 16.40 9.85
N PHE A 81 3.09 16.76 9.26
CA PHE A 81 1.81 16.83 9.94
C PHE A 81 0.74 16.29 8.99
N ASN A 82 -0.03 15.33 9.46
CA ASN A 82 -1.18 14.80 8.74
C ASN A 82 -2.44 14.93 9.59
N TYR A 83 -3.48 15.50 9.01
CA TYR A 83 -4.78 15.62 9.64
C TYR A 83 -5.83 14.97 8.75
N ASP A 84 -6.58 14.02 9.31
CA ASP A 84 -7.71 13.39 8.67
C ASP A 84 -8.96 13.58 9.51
N ALA A 85 -10.05 13.98 8.87
CA ALA A 85 -11.37 14.09 9.49
C ALA A 85 -12.41 13.39 8.61
N TYR A 86 -13.24 12.58 9.25
CA TYR A 86 -14.36 11.87 8.64
C TYR A 86 -15.62 12.25 9.37
N ASP A 87 -16.50 13.01 8.71
CA ASP A 87 -17.84 13.29 9.19
C ASP A 87 -18.79 12.33 8.51
N GLN A 88 -19.33 11.37 9.27
CA GLN A 88 -20.04 10.22 8.74
C GLN A 88 -21.49 10.21 9.18
N HIS A 89 -22.39 9.92 8.24
CA HIS A 89 -23.79 9.62 8.49
C HIS A 89 -24.08 8.24 7.90
N TYR A 90 -24.57 7.32 8.72
CA TYR A 90 -24.72 5.95 8.27
C TYR A 90 -25.91 5.23 8.87
N ARG A 91 -26.43 4.28 8.10
CA ARG A 91 -27.41 3.30 8.52
C ARG A 91 -26.93 1.93 8.05
N LEU A 92 -26.56 1.08 9.00
CA LEU A 92 -25.93 -0.21 8.74
C LEU A 92 -26.94 -1.35 8.69
N GLU A 93 -28.21 -1.08 9.06
CA GLU A 93 -29.30 -2.03 9.03
C GLU A 93 -30.31 -1.62 7.94
N ASN A 94 -31.02 -2.60 7.41
CA ASN A 94 -32.04 -2.35 6.41
C ASN A 94 -33.36 -1.88 7.04
N THR A 95 -33.34 -0.73 7.70
CA THR A 95 -34.46 -0.09 8.42
C THR A 95 -34.77 1.29 7.86
N THR A 96 -35.83 1.91 8.35
CA THR A 96 -36.23 3.28 8.02
C THR A 96 -35.85 4.29 9.10
N ASP A 97 -35.09 3.87 10.11
CA ASP A 97 -34.66 4.74 11.21
C ASP A 97 -33.77 5.88 10.73
N ASN A 98 -33.67 6.94 11.51
CA ASN A 98 -32.81 8.06 11.21
C ASN A 98 -31.34 7.60 11.15
N PRO A 99 -30.51 8.09 10.20
CA PRO A 99 -29.10 7.78 10.16
C PRO A 99 -28.37 8.15 11.44
N LEU A 100 -27.42 7.31 11.85
CA LEU A 100 -26.48 7.60 12.92
C LEU A 100 -25.40 8.55 12.42
N LYS A 101 -24.80 9.32 13.34
CA LYS A 101 -23.72 10.24 13.06
C LYS A 101 -22.47 9.79 13.78
N ALA A 102 -21.34 9.82 13.09
CA ALA A 102 -20.02 9.60 13.68
C ALA A 102 -19.02 10.59 13.11
N PHE A 103 -18.22 11.19 13.98
CA PHE A 103 -17.13 12.06 13.60
C PHE A 103 -15.82 11.46 14.08
N GLU A 104 -14.91 11.18 13.14
CA GLU A 104 -13.57 10.69 13.41
C GLU A 104 -12.56 11.72 12.95
N LYS A 105 -11.58 12.03 13.79
CA LYS A 105 -10.48 12.93 13.46
C LYS A 105 -9.18 12.38 14.01
N GLU A 106 -8.13 12.48 13.23
CA GLU A 106 -6.80 12.09 13.62
C GLU A 106 -5.79 13.13 13.19
N ALA A 107 -4.97 13.60 14.13
CA ALA A 107 -3.85 14.49 13.88
C ALA A 107 -2.56 13.75 14.20
N VAL A 108 -1.64 13.69 13.25
CA VAL A 108 -0.38 12.95 13.37
C VAL A 108 0.79 13.86 13.00
N PRO A 109 1.39 14.58 13.96
CA PRO A 109 2.71 15.16 13.78
C PRO A 109 3.77 14.07 13.79
N GLY A 110 4.80 14.23 12.99
CA GLY A 110 5.88 13.26 12.87
C GLY A 110 7.20 13.91 12.52
N ALA A 111 8.27 13.15 12.77
CA ALA A 111 9.63 13.54 12.40
C ALA A 111 10.38 12.29 11.93
N TYR A 112 11.30 12.48 10.99
CA TYR A 112 12.15 11.39 10.52
C TYR A 112 13.58 11.85 10.32
N VAL A 113 14.48 10.88 10.38
CA VAL A 113 15.88 10.99 9.97
C VAL A 113 16.22 9.79 9.08
N GLN A 114 17.06 10.04 8.09
CA GLN A 114 17.49 9.01 7.15
C GLN A 114 18.94 9.25 6.76
N TYR A 115 19.72 8.19 6.74
CA TYR A 115 21.12 8.22 6.33
C TYR A 115 21.34 7.24 5.19
N THR A 116 22.07 7.69 4.15
CA THR A 116 22.41 6.87 3.00
C THR A 116 23.93 6.84 2.81
N LEU A 117 24.48 5.64 2.69
CA LEU A 117 25.88 5.39 2.41
C LEU A 117 26.02 4.71 1.05
N ASN A 118 26.80 5.31 0.15
CA ASN A 118 27.16 4.76 -1.16
C ASN A 118 28.65 4.45 -1.20
N LEU A 119 29.01 3.21 -1.51
CA LEU A 119 30.39 2.76 -1.59
C LEU A 119 30.70 2.24 -2.99
N ASN A 120 31.64 2.87 -3.69
CA ASN A 120 32.20 2.42 -4.98
C ASN A 120 31.17 2.11 -6.06
N ASP A 121 30.00 2.77 -6.03
CA ASP A 121 28.86 2.51 -6.92
C ASP A 121 28.36 1.05 -6.89
N LYS A 122 28.86 0.24 -5.97
CA LYS A 122 28.47 -1.17 -5.79
C LYS A 122 27.54 -1.40 -4.62
N TRP A 123 27.75 -0.68 -3.52
CA TRP A 123 26.98 -0.83 -2.31
C TRP A 123 26.22 0.45 -2.01
N MET A 124 24.95 0.31 -1.66
CA MET A 124 24.17 1.37 -1.04
C MET A 124 23.49 0.81 0.19
N VAL A 125 23.66 1.51 1.32
CA VAL A 125 22.95 1.22 2.56
C VAL A 125 22.16 2.43 2.98
N MET A 126 20.88 2.27 3.19
CA MET A 126 20.00 3.31 3.71
C MET A 126 19.38 2.84 5.02
N ALA A 127 19.44 3.67 6.05
CA ALA A 127 18.74 3.42 7.30
C ALA A 127 17.94 4.67 7.68
N GLY A 128 16.72 4.47 8.10
CA GLY A 128 15.82 5.54 8.48
C GLY A 128 15.01 5.20 9.72
N LEU A 129 14.68 6.23 10.47
CA LEU A 129 13.83 6.13 11.64
C LEU A 129 12.81 7.26 11.59
N ARG A 130 11.55 6.91 11.76
CA ARG A 130 10.45 7.85 11.83
C ARG A 130 9.69 7.69 13.14
N GLY A 131 9.38 8.80 13.80
CA GLY A 131 8.50 8.84 14.95
C GLY A 131 7.27 9.68 14.64
N ASP A 132 6.10 9.16 14.97
CA ASP A 132 4.82 9.82 14.79
C ASP A 132 4.02 9.76 16.10
N TYR A 133 3.24 10.80 16.34
CA TYR A 133 2.30 10.81 17.46
C TYR A 133 0.89 11.02 16.94
N SER A 134 0.02 10.04 17.18
CA SER A 134 -1.40 10.13 16.86
C SER A 134 -2.19 10.52 18.11
N ASN A 135 -3.13 11.47 18.00
CA ASN A 135 -4.03 11.80 19.09
C ASN A 135 -4.95 10.64 19.48
N GLU A 136 -5.14 9.64 18.60
CA GLU A 136 -5.97 8.47 18.86
C GLU A 136 -5.18 7.23 19.27
N HIS A 137 -3.97 7.03 18.73
CA HIS A 137 -3.19 5.80 18.90
C HIS A 137 -1.87 6.00 19.68
N GLY A 138 -1.53 7.25 20.05
CA GLY A 138 -0.31 7.56 20.76
C GLY A 138 0.94 7.58 19.87
N PHE A 139 2.09 7.36 20.47
CA PHE A 139 3.39 7.40 19.79
C PHE A 139 3.74 6.06 19.16
N PHE A 140 4.23 6.10 17.93
CA PHE A 140 4.74 4.91 17.25
C PHE A 140 5.98 5.24 16.42
N VAL A 141 6.83 4.24 16.24
CA VAL A 141 8.14 4.36 15.58
C VAL A 141 8.19 3.41 14.40
N THR A 142 8.67 3.93 13.26
CA THR A 142 8.78 3.20 12.00
C THR A 142 10.24 3.14 11.57
N PRO A 143 11.01 2.09 11.97
CA PRO A 143 12.34 1.87 11.44
C PRO A 143 12.28 1.29 10.03
N ARG A 144 13.27 1.66 9.20
CA ARG A 144 13.38 1.21 7.80
C ARG A 144 14.83 1.09 7.39
N ALA A 145 15.17 0.03 6.67
CA ALA A 145 16.50 -0.17 6.13
C ALA A 145 16.44 -0.77 4.73
N HIS A 146 17.33 -0.35 3.85
CA HIS A 146 17.51 -0.87 2.51
C HIS A 146 18.99 -1.12 2.26
N LEU A 147 19.28 -2.24 1.62
CA LEU A 147 20.61 -2.61 1.15
C LEU A 147 20.51 -2.90 -0.33
N LYS A 148 21.39 -2.29 -1.12
CA LYS A 148 21.54 -2.55 -2.55
C LYS A 148 22.97 -2.96 -2.84
N TYR A 149 23.16 -4.02 -3.61
CA TYR A 149 24.47 -4.51 -4.00
C TYR A 149 24.51 -4.82 -5.49
N ASN A 150 25.41 -4.17 -6.20
CA ASN A 150 25.65 -4.35 -7.63
C ASN A 150 27.08 -4.89 -7.83
N PRO A 151 27.30 -6.22 -7.83
CA PRO A 151 28.65 -6.76 -8.01
C PRO A 151 29.24 -6.45 -9.39
N ASN A 152 28.38 -6.27 -10.40
CA ASN A 152 28.73 -5.91 -11.76
C ASN A 152 27.51 -5.29 -12.46
N ASP A 153 27.64 -4.97 -13.75
CA ASP A 153 26.57 -4.34 -14.53
C ASP A 153 25.42 -5.31 -14.87
N TYR A 154 25.56 -6.60 -14.59
CA TYR A 154 24.59 -7.63 -14.96
C TYR A 154 23.72 -8.09 -13.82
N VAL A 155 24.09 -7.83 -12.58
CA VAL A 155 23.39 -8.34 -11.39
C VAL A 155 23.18 -7.23 -10.39
N ASN A 156 21.97 -7.17 -9.85
CA ASN A 156 21.57 -6.22 -8.84
C ASN A 156 20.80 -6.96 -7.74
N PHE A 157 21.28 -6.90 -6.49
CA PHE A 157 20.60 -7.44 -5.32
C PHE A 157 20.04 -6.31 -4.47
N ARG A 158 18.84 -6.50 -3.92
CA ARG A 158 18.21 -5.58 -2.99
C ARG A 158 17.62 -6.33 -1.82
N LEU A 159 17.84 -5.79 -0.61
CA LEU A 159 17.19 -6.24 0.61
C LEU A 159 16.49 -5.05 1.25
N SER A 160 15.35 -5.27 1.85
CA SER A 160 14.62 -4.25 2.59
C SER A 160 13.98 -4.83 3.83
N ALA A 161 13.88 -4.01 4.87
CA ALA A 161 13.16 -4.34 6.09
C ALA A 161 12.54 -3.06 6.64
N GLY A 162 11.33 -3.14 7.17
CA GLY A 162 10.68 -1.98 7.74
C GLY A 162 9.40 -2.34 8.48
N LYS A 163 9.03 -1.48 9.42
CA LYS A 163 7.78 -1.57 10.15
C LYS A 163 6.80 -0.56 9.60
N GLY A 164 5.55 -0.95 9.40
CA GLY A 164 4.48 -0.11 8.91
C GLY A 164 3.31 -0.07 9.87
N TYR A 165 2.61 1.05 9.87
CA TYR A 165 1.39 1.28 10.64
C TYR A 165 0.31 1.82 9.73
N ARG A 166 -0.94 1.47 10.03
CA ARG A 166 -2.09 1.95 9.29
C ARG A 166 -3.29 2.10 10.22
N THR A 167 -3.91 3.28 10.23
CA THR A 167 -5.18 3.52 10.90
C THR A 167 -6.34 2.93 10.11
N ASN A 168 -7.24 2.23 10.79
CA ASN A 168 -8.43 1.67 10.16
C ASN A 168 -9.60 2.64 10.18
N HIS A 169 -10.13 2.91 8.98
CA HIS A 169 -11.40 3.58 8.75
C HIS A 169 -12.35 2.58 8.09
N VAL A 170 -12.93 1.73 8.92
CA VAL A 170 -13.62 0.50 8.49
C VAL A 170 -14.70 0.75 7.44
N LEU A 171 -15.62 1.69 7.69
CA LEU A 171 -16.71 1.97 6.76
C LEU A 171 -16.22 2.68 5.50
N ALA A 172 -15.26 3.60 5.62
CA ALA A 172 -14.70 4.31 4.48
C ALA A 172 -13.97 3.37 3.51
N GLU A 173 -13.29 2.36 4.05
CA GLU A 173 -12.52 1.41 3.26
C GLU A 173 -13.34 0.23 2.73
N ASN A 174 -14.44 -0.11 3.42
CA ASN A 174 -15.23 -1.31 3.16
C ASN A 174 -16.72 -1.03 2.96
N ASN A 175 -17.09 0.16 2.51
CA ASN A 175 -18.50 0.53 2.35
C ASN A 175 -19.23 -0.36 1.32
N TYR A 176 -18.50 -1.02 0.41
CA TYR A 176 -19.06 -1.99 -0.52
C TYR A 176 -19.80 -3.15 0.17
N LEU A 177 -19.44 -3.47 1.43
CA LEU A 177 -20.11 -4.50 2.21
C LEU A 177 -21.57 -4.14 2.55
N LEU A 178 -21.92 -2.85 2.49
CA LEU A 178 -23.30 -2.40 2.66
C LEU A 178 -24.23 -2.86 1.52
N SER A 179 -23.67 -3.29 0.39
CA SER A 179 -24.45 -3.87 -0.70
C SER A 179 -25.01 -5.25 -0.36
N SER A 180 -24.48 -5.94 0.65
CA SER A 180 -25.01 -7.21 1.12
C SER A 180 -26.22 -7.00 2.05
N SER A 181 -27.04 -8.04 2.21
CA SER A 181 -28.16 -8.02 3.15
C SER A 181 -27.74 -8.23 4.61
N ARG A 182 -26.44 -8.43 4.87
CA ARG A 182 -25.89 -8.71 6.20
C ARG A 182 -25.87 -7.46 7.06
N LYS A 183 -26.12 -7.62 8.36
CA LYS A 183 -25.89 -6.57 9.35
C LYS A 183 -24.38 -6.35 9.51
N VAL A 184 -23.94 -5.09 9.56
CA VAL A 184 -22.54 -4.74 9.78
C VAL A 184 -22.31 -4.45 11.26
N GLU A 185 -21.42 -5.22 11.89
CA GLU A 185 -20.99 -5.06 13.28
C GLU A 185 -19.54 -4.60 13.33
N ILE A 186 -19.27 -3.55 14.11
CA ILE A 186 -17.93 -2.98 14.26
C ILE A 186 -17.57 -2.97 15.75
N ALA A 187 -16.45 -3.62 16.10
CA ALA A 187 -15.93 -3.55 17.46
C ALA A 187 -15.53 -2.12 17.84
N LYS A 188 -15.80 -1.71 19.08
CA LYS A 188 -15.57 -0.34 19.54
C LYS A 188 -14.10 0.05 19.65
N ASN A 189 -13.19 -0.92 19.79
CA ASN A 189 -11.78 -0.71 20.09
C ASN A 189 -10.88 -1.29 18.97
N LEU A 190 -11.08 -0.85 17.72
CA LEU A 190 -10.20 -1.25 16.64
C LEU A 190 -8.84 -0.57 16.77
N ASP A 191 -7.77 -1.37 16.87
CA ASP A 191 -6.41 -0.88 16.90
C ASP A 191 -5.92 -0.47 15.51
N MET A 192 -4.84 0.32 15.51
CA MET A 192 -4.05 0.58 14.31
C MET A 192 -3.39 -0.72 13.84
N GLU A 193 -3.43 -0.99 12.55
CA GLU A 193 -2.71 -2.14 11.99
C GLU A 193 -1.20 -1.91 12.04
N GLU A 194 -0.44 -2.94 12.41
CA GLU A 194 1.03 -2.94 12.47
C GLU A 194 1.58 -4.16 11.76
N ALA A 195 2.64 -3.97 10.98
CA ALA A 195 3.29 -5.07 10.29
C ALA A 195 4.78 -4.82 10.10
N TRP A 196 5.59 -5.89 10.20
CA TRP A 196 6.95 -5.93 9.70
C TRP A 196 6.95 -6.42 8.27
N ASN A 197 7.65 -5.70 7.39
CA ASN A 197 7.80 -6.05 5.98
C ASN A 197 9.26 -6.33 5.68
N TYR A 198 9.54 -7.45 5.01
CA TYR A 198 10.87 -7.83 4.56
C TYR A 198 10.81 -8.11 3.08
N GLY A 199 11.79 -7.64 2.35
CA GLY A 199 11.86 -7.82 0.91
C GLY A 199 13.26 -8.24 0.48
N ALA A 200 13.33 -9.09 -0.52
CA ALA A 200 14.56 -9.44 -1.22
C ALA A 200 14.27 -9.50 -2.71
N SER A 201 15.14 -8.91 -3.51
CA SER A 201 15.02 -8.98 -4.97
C SER A 201 16.36 -9.13 -5.64
N VAL A 202 16.35 -9.76 -6.80
CA VAL A 202 17.50 -9.88 -7.69
C VAL A 202 17.06 -9.56 -9.11
N SER A 203 17.82 -8.70 -9.78
CA SER A 203 17.64 -8.38 -11.19
C SER A 203 18.90 -8.80 -11.94
N THR A 204 18.75 -9.53 -13.03
CA THR A 204 19.86 -9.97 -13.86
C THR A 204 19.61 -9.63 -15.32
N TYR A 205 20.72 -9.31 -16.01
CA TYR A 205 20.77 -9.04 -17.44
C TYR A 205 21.69 -10.06 -18.08
N ILE A 206 21.11 -11.08 -18.70
CA ILE A 206 21.87 -12.23 -19.23
C ILE A 206 22.01 -12.10 -20.74
N PRO A 207 23.24 -11.94 -21.29
CA PRO A 207 23.43 -11.94 -22.73
C PRO A 207 23.17 -13.33 -23.30
N ILE A 208 22.22 -13.44 -24.22
CA ILE A 208 21.88 -14.69 -24.91
C ILE A 208 21.63 -14.37 -26.38
N PHE A 209 22.31 -15.07 -27.27
CA PHE A 209 22.17 -14.95 -28.74
C PHE A 209 22.23 -13.49 -29.25
N GLY A 210 23.19 -12.70 -28.70
CA GLY A 210 23.39 -11.31 -29.09
C GLY A 210 22.37 -10.31 -28.54
N LYS A 211 21.43 -10.75 -27.68
CA LYS A 211 20.41 -9.93 -27.02
C LYS A 211 20.45 -10.19 -25.53
N THR A 212 19.70 -9.38 -24.76
CA THR A 212 19.72 -9.47 -23.32
C THR A 212 18.40 -10.04 -22.79
N LEU A 213 18.49 -11.13 -22.02
CA LEU A 213 17.39 -11.64 -21.20
C LEU A 213 17.38 -10.90 -19.86
N ASN A 214 16.30 -10.21 -19.56
CA ASN A 214 16.09 -9.58 -18.26
C ASN A 214 15.31 -10.53 -17.36
N VAL A 215 15.84 -10.85 -16.18
CA VAL A 215 15.17 -11.66 -15.19
C VAL A 215 15.12 -10.88 -13.88
N ASN A 216 13.93 -10.76 -13.29
CA ASN A 216 13.71 -10.12 -12.01
C ASN A 216 12.97 -11.11 -11.10
N ALA A 217 13.53 -11.39 -9.93
CA ALA A 217 12.90 -12.23 -8.91
C ALA A 217 12.75 -11.42 -7.62
N GLU A 218 11.57 -11.49 -7.02
CA GLU A 218 11.24 -10.76 -5.80
C GLU A 218 10.58 -11.69 -4.80
N TYR A 219 10.91 -11.48 -3.53
CA TYR A 219 10.30 -12.18 -2.41
C TYR A 219 9.95 -11.15 -1.34
N TYR A 220 8.70 -11.18 -0.87
CA TYR A 220 8.23 -10.32 0.20
C TYR A 220 7.59 -11.16 1.29
N TYR A 221 7.93 -10.84 2.53
CA TYR A 221 7.35 -11.42 3.73
C TYR A 221 6.76 -10.31 4.59
N THR A 222 5.51 -10.48 5.00
CA THR A 222 4.82 -9.57 5.90
C THR A 222 4.38 -10.33 7.15
N ASP A 223 4.80 -9.85 8.31
CA ASP A 223 4.38 -10.36 9.62
C ASP A 223 3.50 -9.31 10.28
N PHE A 224 2.20 -9.61 10.38
CA PHE A 224 1.24 -8.72 10.99
C PHE A 224 1.28 -8.87 12.51
N LEU A 225 1.59 -7.79 13.21
CA LEU A 225 1.58 -7.72 14.67
C LEU A 225 0.17 -7.41 15.18
N LYS A 226 -0.53 -6.51 14.45
CA LYS A 226 -1.93 -6.16 14.70
C LYS A 226 -2.65 -6.05 13.37
N GLN A 227 -3.83 -6.61 13.28
CA GLN A 227 -4.64 -6.61 12.07
C GLN A 227 -6.12 -6.56 12.44
N VAL A 228 -6.92 -5.84 11.65
CA VAL A 228 -8.38 -5.86 11.73
C VAL A 228 -8.90 -6.95 10.80
N ILE A 229 -9.76 -7.81 11.33
CA ILE A 229 -10.36 -8.91 10.59
C ILE A 229 -11.79 -8.55 10.21
N VAL A 230 -12.15 -8.88 8.98
CA VAL A 230 -13.53 -8.85 8.48
C VAL A 230 -14.09 -10.26 8.56
N ASP A 231 -15.00 -10.51 9.51
CA ASP A 231 -15.61 -11.82 9.69
C ASP A 231 -16.95 -11.88 8.95
N MET A 232 -16.99 -12.66 7.89
CA MET A 232 -18.17 -12.95 7.08
C MET A 232 -18.65 -14.40 7.27
N ASP A 233 -17.92 -15.23 7.98
CA ASP A 233 -18.11 -16.68 8.04
C ASP A 233 -18.83 -17.15 9.31
N SER A 234 -18.64 -16.47 10.44
CA SER A 234 -19.20 -16.89 11.74
C SER A 234 -20.72 -16.77 11.81
N ASN A 235 -21.29 -15.77 11.14
CA ASN A 235 -22.73 -15.55 11.09
C ASN A 235 -23.13 -15.14 9.67
N PRO A 236 -24.01 -15.90 8.99
CA PRO A 236 -24.42 -15.58 7.63
C PRO A 236 -25.27 -14.30 7.52
N HIS A 237 -25.74 -13.75 8.64
CA HIS A 237 -26.56 -12.53 8.69
C HIS A 237 -25.78 -11.29 9.10
N GLU A 238 -24.50 -11.43 9.45
CA GLU A 238 -23.63 -10.35 9.93
C GLU A 238 -22.30 -10.30 9.19
N VAL A 239 -21.74 -9.08 9.08
CA VAL A 239 -20.35 -8.79 8.77
C VAL A 239 -19.77 -8.09 9.98
N ALA A 240 -18.75 -8.66 10.62
CA ALA A 240 -18.14 -8.12 11.83
C ALA A 240 -16.70 -7.67 11.57
N PHE A 241 -16.32 -6.55 12.18
CA PHE A 241 -14.96 -5.99 12.17
C PHE A 241 -14.43 -6.00 13.59
N TYR A 242 -13.28 -6.63 13.81
CA TYR A 242 -12.65 -6.72 15.13
C TYR A 242 -11.13 -6.86 15.00
N ASN A 243 -10.42 -6.58 16.12
CA ASN A 243 -8.98 -6.81 16.17
C ASN A 243 -8.68 -8.32 16.14
N LEU A 244 -7.69 -8.71 15.35
CA LEU A 244 -7.22 -10.08 15.33
C LEU A 244 -6.53 -10.42 16.66
N ASP A 245 -7.05 -11.44 17.36
CA ASP A 245 -6.39 -12.06 18.50
C ASP A 245 -5.64 -13.30 18.01
N GLY A 246 -4.39 -13.11 17.54
CA GLY A 246 -3.58 -14.16 16.97
C GLY A 246 -2.50 -13.61 16.05
N ARG A 247 -1.94 -14.47 15.20
CA ARG A 247 -0.87 -14.12 14.25
C ARG A 247 -1.34 -14.25 12.82
N SER A 248 -0.84 -13.37 11.98
CA SER A 248 -1.07 -13.40 10.56
C SER A 248 0.23 -13.08 9.83
N TYR A 249 0.48 -13.79 8.75
CA TYR A 249 1.63 -13.50 7.88
C TYR A 249 1.29 -13.78 6.42
N SER A 250 2.06 -13.18 5.53
CA SER A 250 1.97 -13.49 4.10
C SER A 250 3.36 -13.57 3.47
N HIS A 251 3.48 -14.44 2.48
CA HIS A 251 4.64 -14.58 1.62
C HIS A 251 4.20 -14.28 0.19
N VAL A 252 4.96 -13.46 -0.51
CA VAL A 252 4.75 -13.20 -1.93
C VAL A 252 6.06 -13.49 -2.66
N PHE A 253 6.02 -14.38 -3.62
CA PHE A 253 7.14 -14.67 -4.53
C PHE A 253 6.72 -14.30 -5.94
N GLN A 254 7.57 -13.55 -6.65
CA GLN A 254 7.32 -13.13 -8.01
C GLN A 254 8.59 -13.27 -8.85
N VAL A 255 8.44 -13.82 -10.04
CA VAL A 255 9.51 -13.92 -11.03
C VAL A 255 9.01 -13.36 -12.36
N GLU A 256 9.81 -12.56 -13.00
CA GLU A 256 9.53 -12.02 -14.33
C GLU A 256 10.75 -12.18 -15.23
N ALA A 257 10.54 -12.61 -16.46
CA ALA A 257 11.57 -12.73 -17.47
C ALA A 257 11.10 -12.09 -18.78
N SER A 258 11.97 -11.29 -19.41
CA SER A 258 11.66 -10.57 -20.65
C SER A 258 12.79 -10.74 -21.64
N TYR A 259 12.47 -11.06 -22.90
CA TYR A 259 13.45 -11.26 -23.96
C TYR A 259 12.98 -10.65 -25.28
N PRO A 260 13.80 -9.80 -25.92
CA PRO A 260 13.50 -9.22 -27.24
C PRO A 260 13.91 -10.19 -28.35
N PHE A 261 13.05 -11.09 -28.77
CA PHE A 261 13.35 -12.13 -29.75
C PHE A 261 13.80 -11.61 -31.12
N PHE A 262 13.17 -10.52 -31.56
CA PHE A 262 13.57 -9.82 -32.77
C PHE A 262 13.19 -8.33 -32.67
N LYS A 263 13.67 -7.52 -33.61
CA LYS A 263 13.47 -6.08 -33.59
C LYS A 263 11.99 -5.73 -33.50
N GLY A 264 11.62 -4.98 -32.47
CA GLY A 264 10.25 -4.57 -32.19
C GLY A 264 9.41 -5.58 -31.43
N PHE A 265 9.87 -6.83 -31.23
CA PHE A 265 9.11 -7.86 -30.53
C PHE A 265 9.77 -8.24 -29.21
N THR A 266 9.00 -8.12 -28.12
CA THR A 266 9.43 -8.53 -26.77
C THR A 266 8.39 -9.48 -26.18
N LEU A 267 8.84 -10.61 -25.62
CA LEU A 267 8.03 -11.52 -24.87
C LEU A 267 8.39 -11.44 -23.40
N THR A 268 7.38 -11.24 -22.55
CA THR A 268 7.54 -11.16 -21.09
C THR A 268 6.68 -12.22 -20.43
N GLY A 269 7.30 -13.06 -19.59
CA GLY A 269 6.60 -14.02 -18.74
C GLY A 269 6.74 -13.62 -17.28
N ALA A 270 5.67 -13.72 -16.52
CA ALA A 270 5.66 -13.44 -15.08
C ALA A 270 4.87 -14.51 -14.33
N TYR A 271 5.35 -14.84 -13.14
CA TYR A 271 4.69 -15.77 -12.23
C TYR A 271 4.70 -15.17 -10.82
N ARG A 272 3.56 -15.22 -10.16
CA ARG A 272 3.39 -14.73 -8.80
C ARG A 272 2.70 -15.79 -7.94
N LEU A 273 3.30 -16.10 -6.80
CA LEU A 273 2.75 -16.96 -5.76
C LEU A 273 2.52 -16.14 -4.50
N THR A 274 1.33 -16.21 -3.94
CA THR A 274 0.98 -15.54 -2.69
C THR A 274 0.44 -16.57 -1.70
N ASP A 275 1.10 -16.70 -0.55
CA ASP A 275 0.65 -17.54 0.56
C ASP A 275 0.33 -16.66 1.76
N ALA A 276 -0.84 -16.85 2.35
CA ALA A 276 -1.25 -16.12 3.55
C ALA A 276 -1.85 -17.07 4.59
N LYS A 277 -1.54 -16.85 5.85
CA LYS A 277 -2.07 -17.61 6.97
C LYS A 277 -2.52 -16.68 8.09
N THR A 278 -3.68 -16.96 8.66
CA THR A 278 -4.27 -16.19 9.75
C THR A 278 -4.75 -17.14 10.84
N THR A 279 -4.40 -16.83 12.10
CA THR A 279 -4.93 -17.52 13.29
C THR A 279 -6.13 -16.71 13.81
N TYR A 280 -7.27 -17.37 14.00
CA TYR A 280 -8.56 -16.73 14.25
C TYR A 280 -8.96 -16.76 15.72
N LYS A 281 -9.49 -15.61 16.26
CA LYS A 281 -10.23 -15.48 17.55
C LYS A 281 -9.58 -16.09 18.80
N GLY A 282 -8.23 -16.08 18.92
CA GLY A 282 -7.56 -16.66 20.08
C GLY A 282 -7.77 -18.18 20.25
N GLU A 283 -8.72 -18.76 19.57
CA GLU A 283 -8.87 -20.20 19.42
C GLU A 283 -7.85 -20.69 18.39
N ARG A 284 -7.32 -21.87 18.58
CA ARG A 284 -6.36 -22.48 17.64
C ARG A 284 -6.99 -22.87 16.30
N MET A 285 -7.99 -22.12 15.88
CA MET A 285 -8.58 -22.27 14.55
C MET A 285 -7.73 -21.52 13.54
N GLU A 286 -6.75 -22.19 12.99
CA GLU A 286 -5.97 -21.65 11.88
C GLU A 286 -6.85 -21.70 10.62
N LYS A 287 -7.02 -20.57 9.94
CA LYS A 287 -7.43 -20.63 8.54
C LYS A 287 -6.37 -21.44 7.79
N PRO A 288 -6.77 -22.39 6.94
CA PRO A 288 -5.80 -23.11 6.12
C PRO A 288 -4.99 -22.09 5.30
N LEU A 289 -3.72 -22.41 5.06
CA LEU A 289 -2.85 -21.61 4.20
C LEU A 289 -3.57 -21.35 2.86
N THR A 290 -3.85 -20.08 2.58
CA THR A 290 -4.43 -19.69 1.31
C THR A 290 -3.32 -19.44 0.33
N SER A 291 -3.22 -20.25 -0.72
CA SER A 291 -2.22 -20.17 -1.77
C SER A 291 -2.87 -19.71 -3.06
N LYS A 292 -2.38 -18.59 -3.59
CA LYS A 292 -2.85 -18.07 -4.88
C LYS A 292 -1.67 -17.89 -5.82
N TYR A 293 -1.83 -18.31 -7.05
CA TYR A 293 -0.80 -18.08 -8.08
C TYR A 293 -1.41 -17.43 -9.32
N LYS A 294 -0.58 -16.62 -9.94
CA LYS A 294 -0.92 -15.90 -11.15
C LYS A 294 0.23 -16.02 -12.14
N GLY A 295 -0.10 -16.48 -13.33
CA GLY A 295 0.81 -16.48 -14.47
C GLY A 295 0.38 -15.44 -15.48
N LEU A 296 1.35 -14.75 -16.08
CA LEU A 296 1.13 -13.73 -17.07
C LEU A 296 2.13 -13.89 -18.21
N LEU A 297 1.63 -13.90 -19.45
CA LEU A 297 2.46 -13.90 -20.65
C LEU A 297 2.06 -12.72 -21.51
N THR A 298 2.99 -11.84 -21.80
CA THR A 298 2.74 -10.64 -22.61
C THR A 298 3.65 -10.64 -23.83
N ALA A 299 3.06 -10.53 -25.01
CA ALA A 299 3.77 -10.32 -26.27
C ALA A 299 3.54 -8.87 -26.73
N SER A 300 4.61 -8.14 -26.96
CA SER A 300 4.55 -6.75 -27.41
C SER A 300 5.32 -6.61 -28.73
N TYR A 301 4.69 -6.03 -29.74
CA TYR A 301 5.29 -5.78 -31.04
C TYR A 301 5.09 -4.34 -31.45
N GLN A 302 6.20 -3.68 -31.82
CA GLN A 302 6.19 -2.34 -32.36
C GLN A 302 6.73 -2.38 -33.81
N THR A 303 5.94 -1.85 -34.74
CA THR A 303 6.35 -1.77 -36.15
C THR A 303 7.53 -0.79 -36.34
N PRO A 304 8.30 -0.92 -37.44
CA PRO A 304 9.35 0.04 -37.75
C PRO A 304 8.84 1.48 -37.71
N LEU A 305 9.68 2.40 -37.18
CA LEU A 305 9.38 3.80 -36.94
C LEU A 305 8.32 4.05 -35.86
N GLY A 306 7.91 3.02 -35.11
CA GLY A 306 6.94 3.18 -34.01
C GLY A 306 5.54 3.60 -34.42
N ILE A 307 5.14 3.35 -35.68
CA ILE A 307 3.82 3.76 -36.21
C ILE A 307 2.69 2.97 -35.57
N TRP A 308 2.89 1.67 -35.31
CA TRP A 308 1.91 0.79 -34.71
C TRP A 308 2.53 -0.02 -33.58
N GLN A 309 1.78 -0.20 -32.51
CA GLN A 309 2.15 -1.08 -31.41
C GLN A 309 1.00 -2.07 -31.12
N PHE A 310 1.36 -3.34 -31.00
CA PHE A 310 0.42 -4.41 -30.69
C PHE A 310 0.85 -5.10 -29.40
N ASP A 311 -0.06 -5.24 -28.45
CA ASP A 311 0.18 -5.94 -27.19
C ASP A 311 -0.88 -7.03 -27.02
N ALA A 312 -0.44 -8.24 -26.68
CA ALA A 312 -1.30 -9.36 -26.37
C ALA A 312 -0.89 -9.92 -25.01
N THR A 313 -1.86 -10.17 -24.15
CA THR A 313 -1.62 -10.68 -22.79
C THR A 313 -2.49 -11.89 -22.52
N LEU A 314 -1.85 -12.96 -22.05
CA LEU A 314 -2.51 -14.15 -21.52
C LEU A 314 -2.31 -14.20 -20.01
N GLN A 315 -3.40 -14.36 -19.27
CA GLN A 315 -3.37 -14.42 -17.81
C GLN A 315 -3.98 -15.74 -17.32
N LEU A 316 -3.27 -16.40 -16.41
CA LEU A 316 -3.71 -17.61 -15.73
C LEU A 316 -3.75 -17.34 -14.22
N ASN A 317 -4.88 -17.64 -13.59
CA ASN A 317 -5.05 -17.54 -12.16
C ASN A 317 -5.40 -18.91 -11.59
N GLY A 318 -4.89 -19.21 -10.39
CA GLY A 318 -5.18 -20.44 -9.71
C GLY A 318 -5.04 -20.32 -8.21
N GLY A 319 -5.44 -21.36 -7.51
CA GLY A 319 -5.42 -21.42 -6.06
C GLY A 319 -6.80 -21.21 -5.46
N GLY A 320 -7.01 -21.70 -4.24
CA GLY A 320 -8.26 -21.66 -3.51
C GLY A 320 -8.08 -21.42 -2.05
#